data_4f587b6b2ecda4a638ec024174c94d77
#
_entry.id   4f587b6b2ecda4a638ec024174c94d77
#
_cell.length_a   1.000
_cell.length_b   1.000
_cell.length_c   1.000
_cell.angle_alpha   90.00
_cell.angle_beta   90.00
_cell.angle_gamma   90.00
#
_symmetry.space_group_name_H-M   'P 1'
#
loop_
_entity.id
_entity.type
_entity.pdbx_description
1 polymer ?
#
loop_
_entity_poly.entity_id
_entity_poly.type
_entity_poly.pdbx_seq_one_letter_code
_entity_poly.pdbx_strand_id
1 'polypeptide(L)'
;MLRFMDFKRTDVGDTQLAPDSFKPLLEAARAGKDLVPAVRGIVQQIGFDSFMCGFSSTPRPNRNAQLYVFTTLPREWAQLYDEEAYIETDPRIQLVYDRSTMVIWNAEDFQGRSPQLNRFLADAARFGVRSGACFTLHDVNHNGVLVCYNSTKPRVDASLVQRNLGTLYAFGTHFHEVFMRNVVERGIPSRLKGAALTKREIQVLGLVARGLTDDDISLKLSITPRTVKFHMDSARTKMCAANRQEAVALAVKAGLFDVLP
;
A
#
# COMPACT_ATOMS: atom_id res chain seq x y z
N MET A 1 -12.42 0.93 -5.41
CA MET A 1 -12.87 2.24 -4.91
C MET A 1 -11.69 2.97 -4.27
N LEU A 2 -11.28 4.06 -4.88
CA LEU A 2 -10.20 4.92 -4.40
C LEU A 2 -10.66 5.74 -3.18
N ARG A 3 -9.85 5.78 -2.15
CA ARG A 3 -10.07 6.65 -1.00
C ARG A 3 -8.93 7.64 -0.88
N PHE A 4 -9.24 8.93 -1.01
CA PHE A 4 -8.30 10.01 -0.74
C PHE A 4 -8.07 10.13 0.75
N MET A 5 -6.82 10.35 1.11
CA MET A 5 -6.43 10.55 2.50
C MET A 5 -6.28 12.05 2.77
N ASP A 6 -7.16 12.58 3.66
CA ASP A 6 -6.90 13.87 4.30
C ASP A 6 -6.07 13.60 5.54
N PHE A 7 -4.93 14.20 5.67
CA PHE A 7 -4.01 13.94 6.78
C PHE A 7 -4.46 14.69 8.04
N LYS A 8 -4.52 13.98 9.16
CA LYS A 8 -4.64 14.57 10.50
C LYS A 8 -3.25 14.68 11.13
N ARG A 9 -3.17 15.38 12.24
CA ARG A 9 -1.95 15.45 13.05
C ARG A 9 -1.42 14.04 13.31
N THR A 10 -0.18 13.79 12.92
CA THR A 10 0.47 12.48 13.05
C THR A 10 1.72 12.63 13.92
N ASP A 11 1.86 11.79 14.91
CA ASP A 11 3.12 11.66 15.65
C ASP A 11 4.13 10.92 14.75
N VAL A 12 5.08 11.67 14.23
CA VAL A 12 6.15 11.12 13.36
C VAL A 12 7.41 10.74 14.14
N GLY A 13 7.34 10.75 15.48
CA GLY A 13 8.48 10.42 16.36
C GLY A 13 9.63 11.42 16.28
N ASP A 14 10.25 11.71 17.41
CA ASP A 14 11.37 12.68 17.49
C ASP A 14 12.73 12.06 17.10
N THR A 15 12.80 10.74 17.03
CA THR A 15 14.04 9.99 16.73
C THR A 15 14.25 9.70 15.26
N GLN A 16 13.34 10.13 14.39
CA GLN A 16 13.43 9.84 12.98
C GLN A 16 14.55 10.65 12.31
N LEU A 17 15.61 9.96 11.89
CA LEU A 17 16.66 10.55 11.11
C LEU A 17 16.17 10.82 9.68
N ALA A 18 15.88 12.08 9.38
CA ALA A 18 15.41 12.48 8.05
C ALA A 18 16.29 13.61 7.50
N PRO A 19 16.55 13.64 6.18
CA PRO A 19 17.20 14.78 5.54
C PRO A 19 16.48 16.10 5.83
N ASP A 20 17.24 17.18 5.97
CA ASP A 20 16.68 18.52 6.20
C ASP A 20 15.66 18.94 5.14
N SER A 21 15.86 18.50 3.90
CA SER A 21 14.92 18.74 2.80
C SER A 21 13.52 18.15 3.02
N PHE A 22 13.36 17.19 3.96
CA PHE A 22 12.06 16.56 4.27
C PHE A 22 11.36 17.21 5.47
N LYS A 23 12.00 18.14 6.17
CA LYS A 23 11.39 18.87 7.30
C LYS A 23 10.00 19.44 6.99
N PRO A 24 9.75 20.06 5.80
CA PRO A 24 8.42 20.57 5.48
C PRO A 24 7.32 19.50 5.52
N LEU A 25 7.61 18.26 5.08
CA LEU A 25 6.67 17.14 5.16
C LEU A 25 6.38 16.78 6.63
N LEU A 26 7.42 16.61 7.44
CA LEU A 26 7.28 16.18 8.83
C LEU A 26 6.56 17.25 9.69
N GLU A 27 6.87 18.52 9.46
CA GLU A 27 6.21 19.65 10.14
C GLU A 27 4.73 19.75 9.76
N ALA A 28 4.40 19.60 8.47
CA ALA A 28 3.02 19.59 8.01
C ALA A 28 2.24 18.41 8.61
N ALA A 29 2.83 17.22 8.66
CA ALA A 29 2.23 16.03 9.25
C ALA A 29 1.98 16.19 10.76
N ARG A 30 2.98 16.70 11.53
CA ARG A 30 2.85 17.00 12.95
C ARG A 30 1.77 18.04 13.24
N ALA A 31 1.65 19.03 12.36
CA ALA A 31 0.66 20.10 12.48
C ALA A 31 -0.74 19.72 11.98
N GLY A 32 -0.91 18.54 11.35
CA GLY A 32 -2.16 18.12 10.73
C GLY A 32 -2.57 19.00 9.53
N LYS A 33 -1.59 19.58 8.84
CA LYS A 33 -1.81 20.42 7.67
C LYS A 33 -1.90 19.59 6.39
N ASP A 34 -2.39 20.21 5.32
CA ASP A 34 -2.33 19.63 3.98
C ASP A 34 -0.88 19.32 3.58
N LEU A 35 -0.62 18.06 3.22
CA LEU A 35 0.73 17.62 2.83
C LEU A 35 1.07 17.93 1.36
N VAL A 36 0.06 18.20 0.52
CA VAL A 36 0.26 18.40 -0.92
C VAL A 36 1.29 19.49 -1.23
N PRO A 37 1.26 20.69 -0.61
CA PRO A 37 2.25 21.73 -0.88
C PRO A 37 3.69 21.30 -0.52
N ALA A 38 3.87 20.67 0.64
CA ALA A 38 5.18 20.21 1.11
C ALA A 38 5.74 19.10 0.22
N VAL A 39 4.92 18.10 -0.10
CA VAL A 39 5.30 16.99 -0.98
C VAL A 39 5.64 17.49 -2.38
N ARG A 40 4.82 18.37 -2.95
CA ARG A 40 5.06 18.96 -4.26
C ARG A 40 6.40 19.71 -4.31
N GLY A 41 6.68 20.53 -3.31
CA GLY A 41 7.94 21.28 -3.22
C GLY A 41 9.16 20.36 -3.18
N ILE A 42 9.14 19.30 -2.37
CA ILE A 42 10.23 18.33 -2.26
C ILE A 42 10.42 17.58 -3.58
N VAL A 43 9.34 17.11 -4.18
CA VAL A 43 9.39 16.33 -5.42
C VAL A 43 9.89 17.16 -6.60
N GLN A 44 9.52 18.43 -6.67
CA GLN A 44 10.04 19.38 -7.68
C GLN A 44 11.55 19.64 -7.50
N GLN A 45 12.04 19.76 -6.28
CA GLN A 45 13.48 19.88 -6.02
C GLN A 45 14.27 18.66 -6.49
N ILE A 46 13.68 17.46 -6.42
CA ILE A 46 14.26 16.22 -6.93
C ILE A 46 14.19 16.15 -8.47
N GLY A 47 13.33 16.96 -9.11
CA GLY A 47 13.21 17.06 -10.56
C GLY A 47 12.03 16.33 -11.18
N PHE A 48 10.98 16.06 -10.38
CA PHE A 48 9.72 15.48 -10.84
C PHE A 48 8.55 16.48 -10.68
N ASP A 49 7.46 16.28 -11.44
CA ASP A 49 6.34 17.20 -11.48
C ASP A 49 5.23 16.84 -10.50
N SER A 50 5.04 15.53 -10.23
CA SER A 50 4.03 15.06 -9.29
C SER A 50 4.42 13.75 -8.60
N PHE A 51 3.71 13.48 -7.50
CA PHE A 51 3.94 12.33 -6.64
C PHE A 51 2.63 11.58 -6.39
N MET A 52 2.72 10.28 -6.29
CA MET A 52 1.63 9.41 -5.87
C MET A 52 2.16 8.31 -4.94
N CYS A 53 1.43 8.05 -3.88
CA CYS A 53 1.64 6.91 -3.01
C CYS A 53 0.31 6.17 -2.86
N GLY A 54 0.27 4.91 -3.25
CA GLY A 54 -0.93 4.08 -3.23
C GLY A 54 -0.75 2.82 -2.39
N PHE A 55 -1.64 2.58 -1.45
CA PHE A 55 -1.68 1.40 -0.60
C PHE A 55 -2.85 0.50 -0.98
N SER A 56 -2.58 -0.78 -1.12
CA SER A 56 -3.61 -1.82 -1.29
C SER A 56 -3.48 -2.87 -0.19
N SER A 57 -4.61 -3.22 0.42
CA SER A 57 -4.68 -4.36 1.35
C SER A 57 -4.60 -5.72 0.65
N THR A 58 -4.61 -5.75 -0.68
CA THR A 58 -4.45 -6.96 -1.48
C THR A 58 -3.14 -6.90 -2.26
N PRO A 59 -2.37 -7.99 -2.33
CA PRO A 59 -1.09 -8.02 -3.04
C PRO A 59 -1.21 -7.65 -4.52
N ARG A 60 -2.29 -8.09 -5.19
CA ARG A 60 -2.62 -7.74 -6.58
C ARG A 60 -3.91 -6.93 -6.60
N PRO A 61 -3.80 -5.60 -6.59
CA PRO A 61 -4.98 -4.77 -6.63
C PRO A 61 -5.73 -4.94 -7.96
N ASN A 62 -7.05 -5.00 -7.87
CA ASN A 62 -7.97 -5.03 -9.00
C ASN A 62 -9.11 -4.05 -8.72
N ARG A 63 -10.09 -3.95 -9.63
CA ARG A 63 -11.26 -3.05 -9.50
C ARG A 63 -12.05 -3.20 -8.19
N ASN A 64 -11.97 -4.37 -7.53
CA ASN A 64 -12.66 -4.65 -6.27
C ASN A 64 -11.76 -4.36 -5.05
N ALA A 65 -10.48 -4.07 -5.26
CA ALA A 65 -9.55 -3.76 -4.19
C ALA A 65 -9.86 -2.39 -3.59
N GLN A 66 -9.75 -2.30 -2.27
CA GLN A 66 -9.79 -1.01 -1.60
C GLN A 66 -8.39 -0.38 -1.67
N LEU A 67 -8.32 0.77 -2.34
CA LEU A 67 -7.09 1.51 -2.54
C LEU A 67 -7.13 2.80 -1.72
N TYR A 68 -6.08 3.06 -0.98
CA TYR A 68 -5.85 4.32 -0.29
C TYR A 68 -4.75 5.05 -1.03
N VAL A 69 -5.03 6.26 -1.49
CA VAL A 69 -4.11 7.00 -2.34
C VAL A 69 -3.88 8.40 -1.80
N PHE A 70 -2.62 8.78 -1.72
CA PHE A 70 -2.20 10.16 -1.67
C PHE A 70 -1.62 10.55 -3.04
N THR A 71 -1.96 11.72 -3.54
CA THR A 71 -1.37 12.25 -4.77
C THR A 71 -1.30 13.77 -4.74
N THR A 72 -0.30 14.33 -5.42
CA THR A 72 -0.23 15.76 -5.71
C THR A 72 -0.90 16.13 -7.04
N LEU A 73 -1.44 15.14 -7.76
CA LEU A 73 -2.24 15.33 -8.96
C LEU A 73 -3.64 15.86 -8.61
N PRO A 74 -4.35 16.48 -9.55
CA PRO A 74 -5.74 16.90 -9.38
C PRO A 74 -6.66 15.74 -8.98
N ARG A 75 -7.71 16.02 -8.20
CA ARG A 75 -8.70 15.02 -7.78
C ARG A 75 -9.45 14.41 -8.97
N GLU A 76 -9.64 15.18 -10.01
CA GLU A 76 -10.29 14.77 -11.26
C GLU A 76 -9.55 13.60 -11.92
N TRP A 77 -8.21 13.58 -11.84
CA TRP A 77 -7.44 12.43 -12.32
C TRP A 77 -7.78 11.15 -11.56
N ALA A 78 -7.85 11.24 -10.27
CA ALA A 78 -8.10 10.04 -9.48
C ALA A 78 -9.55 9.57 -9.58
N GLN A 79 -10.52 10.48 -9.77
CA GLN A 79 -11.90 10.12 -10.08
C GLN A 79 -11.96 9.36 -11.41
N LEU A 80 -11.36 9.91 -12.47
CA LEU A 80 -11.27 9.26 -13.77
C LEU A 80 -10.57 7.89 -13.70
N TYR A 81 -9.50 7.78 -12.90
CA TYR A 81 -8.76 6.54 -12.70
C TYR A 81 -9.64 5.43 -12.09
N ASP A 82 -10.51 5.79 -11.12
CA ASP A 82 -11.44 4.85 -10.48
C ASP A 82 -12.61 4.49 -11.40
N GLU A 83 -13.22 5.48 -12.06
CA GLU A 83 -14.36 5.30 -12.96
C GLU A 83 -14.03 4.38 -14.14
N GLU A 84 -12.86 4.55 -14.73
CA GLU A 84 -12.37 3.75 -15.87
C GLU A 84 -11.66 2.45 -15.45
N ALA A 85 -11.61 2.17 -14.14
CA ALA A 85 -10.91 1.01 -13.57
C ALA A 85 -9.46 0.86 -14.05
N TYR A 86 -8.73 1.98 -14.18
CA TYR A 86 -7.36 2.00 -14.69
C TYR A 86 -6.35 1.18 -13.87
N ILE A 87 -6.71 0.81 -12.65
CA ILE A 87 -5.92 -0.13 -11.84
C ILE A 87 -5.63 -1.46 -12.56
N GLU A 88 -6.52 -1.90 -13.46
CA GLU A 88 -6.38 -3.13 -14.23
C GLU A 88 -5.51 -2.96 -15.48
N THR A 89 -5.33 -1.71 -15.93
CA THR A 89 -4.65 -1.38 -17.19
C THR A 89 -3.31 -0.67 -16.97
N ASP A 90 -3.12 -0.04 -15.81
CA ASP A 90 -1.93 0.75 -15.49
C ASP A 90 -0.65 -0.11 -15.54
N PRO A 91 0.26 0.13 -16.51
CA PRO A 91 1.46 -0.67 -16.67
C PRO A 91 2.42 -0.57 -15.48
N ARG A 92 2.36 0.51 -14.70
CA ARG A 92 3.20 0.72 -13.53
C ARG A 92 2.95 -0.34 -12.46
N ILE A 93 1.69 -0.78 -12.30
CA ILE A 93 1.32 -1.84 -11.37
C ILE A 93 2.07 -3.14 -11.71
N GLN A 94 2.07 -3.53 -13.00
CA GLN A 94 2.74 -4.75 -13.44
C GLN A 94 4.26 -4.64 -13.37
N LEU A 95 4.81 -3.46 -13.72
CA LEU A 95 6.26 -3.22 -13.73
C LEU A 95 6.91 -3.41 -12.35
N VAL A 96 6.23 -3.03 -11.28
CA VAL A 96 6.79 -3.02 -9.92
C VAL A 96 6.34 -4.19 -9.06
N TYR A 97 5.36 -4.97 -9.54
CA TYR A 97 4.71 -5.99 -8.72
C TYR A 97 5.69 -7.05 -8.16
N ASP A 98 6.60 -7.53 -9.01
CA ASP A 98 7.57 -8.56 -8.65
C ASP A 98 8.97 -7.96 -8.35
N ARG A 99 9.06 -6.65 -8.09
CA ARG A 99 10.33 -5.94 -7.93
C ARG A 99 10.33 -5.02 -6.72
N SER A 100 11.43 -5.03 -5.99
CA SER A 100 11.69 -4.07 -4.91
C SER A 100 12.59 -2.91 -5.37
N THR A 101 13.13 -2.99 -6.59
CA THR A 101 13.99 -1.94 -7.15
C THR A 101 13.17 -0.91 -7.92
N MET A 102 13.70 0.31 -7.95
CA MET A 102 13.10 1.40 -8.73
C MET A 102 13.11 1.09 -10.22
N VAL A 103 11.99 1.37 -10.86
CA VAL A 103 11.78 1.19 -12.30
C VAL A 103 11.50 2.54 -12.94
N ILE A 104 12.19 2.82 -14.04
CA ILE A 104 11.88 3.95 -14.92
C ILE A 104 10.83 3.47 -15.93
N TRP A 105 9.82 4.30 -16.18
CA TRP A 105 8.79 4.04 -17.17
C TRP A 105 8.52 5.27 -18.04
N ASN A 106 8.18 5.06 -19.29
CA ASN A 106 7.77 6.12 -20.22
C ASN A 106 6.51 5.64 -20.96
N ALA A 107 5.51 6.52 -21.11
CA ALA A 107 4.26 6.17 -21.78
C ALA A 107 4.46 5.64 -23.21
N GLU A 108 5.44 6.20 -23.93
CA GLU A 108 5.79 5.80 -25.29
C GLU A 108 6.17 4.31 -25.42
N ASP A 109 6.80 3.73 -24.40
CA ASP A 109 7.24 2.33 -24.40
C ASP A 109 6.06 1.33 -24.33
N PHE A 110 4.84 1.82 -24.09
CA PHE A 110 3.61 1.04 -23.94
C PHE A 110 2.57 1.29 -25.03
N GLN A 111 2.77 2.29 -25.88
CA GLN A 111 1.82 2.65 -26.95
C GLN A 111 1.61 1.48 -27.92
N GLY A 112 0.37 1.34 -28.41
CA GLY A 112 0.01 0.35 -29.43
C GLY A 112 -0.23 -1.06 -28.90
N ARG A 113 -0.06 -1.34 -27.58
CA ARG A 113 -0.23 -2.68 -27.02
C ARG A 113 -1.70 -3.11 -26.88
N SER A 114 -2.60 -2.18 -26.52
CA SER A 114 -4.04 -2.41 -26.52
C SER A 114 -4.80 -1.09 -26.58
N PRO A 115 -6.08 -1.08 -27.06
CA PRO A 115 -6.91 0.11 -27.04
C PRO A 115 -7.13 0.69 -25.65
N GLN A 116 -7.34 -0.16 -24.62
CA GLN A 116 -7.56 0.27 -23.24
C GLN A 116 -6.30 0.94 -22.69
N LEU A 117 -5.13 0.36 -22.94
CA LEU A 117 -3.86 0.95 -22.50
C LEU A 117 -3.59 2.28 -23.20
N ASN A 118 -3.87 2.38 -24.50
CA ASN A 118 -3.71 3.65 -25.22
C ASN A 118 -4.63 4.74 -24.65
N ARG A 119 -5.88 4.40 -24.29
CA ARG A 119 -6.81 5.32 -23.61
C ARG A 119 -6.26 5.78 -22.26
N PHE A 120 -5.81 4.84 -21.41
CA PHE A 120 -5.16 5.16 -20.15
C PHE A 120 -3.99 6.13 -20.33
N LEU A 121 -3.08 5.84 -21.27
CA LEU A 121 -1.90 6.69 -21.53
C LEU A 121 -2.27 8.09 -22.01
N ALA A 122 -3.30 8.20 -22.87
CA ALA A 122 -3.80 9.48 -23.36
C ALA A 122 -4.40 10.32 -22.22
N ASP A 123 -5.23 9.71 -21.38
CA ASP A 123 -5.83 10.38 -20.23
C ASP A 123 -4.78 10.77 -19.19
N ALA A 124 -3.84 9.86 -18.85
CA ALA A 124 -2.73 10.15 -17.95
C ALA A 124 -1.88 11.34 -18.43
N ALA A 125 -1.62 11.42 -19.73
CA ALA A 125 -0.86 12.52 -20.32
C ALA A 125 -1.55 13.88 -20.19
N ARG A 126 -2.89 13.93 -20.19
CA ARG A 126 -3.67 15.17 -19.96
C ARG A 126 -3.45 15.73 -18.55
N PHE A 127 -3.15 14.87 -17.58
CA PHE A 127 -2.85 15.24 -16.21
C PHE A 127 -1.34 15.31 -15.92
N GLY A 128 -0.50 15.27 -16.96
CA GLY A 128 0.95 15.43 -16.82
C GLY A 128 1.67 14.14 -16.37
N VAL A 129 1.05 12.97 -16.53
CA VAL A 129 1.65 11.67 -16.19
C VAL A 129 2.09 11.00 -17.50
N ARG A 130 3.31 11.32 -17.96
CA ARG A 130 3.85 10.84 -19.25
C ARG A 130 5.07 9.93 -19.11
N SER A 131 5.82 10.10 -18.04
CA SER A 131 6.97 9.26 -17.71
C SER A 131 7.24 9.35 -16.21
N GLY A 132 8.20 8.58 -15.70
CA GLY A 132 8.55 8.70 -14.30
C GLY A 132 9.41 7.56 -13.78
N ALA A 133 9.52 7.52 -12.45
CA ALA A 133 10.15 6.44 -11.71
C ALA A 133 9.17 5.93 -10.64
N CYS A 134 9.13 4.63 -10.45
CA CYS A 134 8.28 4.00 -9.43
C CYS A 134 8.97 2.80 -8.78
N PHE A 135 8.56 2.50 -7.57
CA PHE A 135 8.99 1.31 -6.83
C PHE A 135 7.93 0.90 -5.83
N THR A 136 8.04 -0.32 -5.32
CA THR A 136 7.12 -0.83 -4.30
C THR A 136 7.84 -0.94 -2.96
N LEU A 137 7.18 -0.47 -1.91
CA LEU A 137 7.53 -0.76 -0.53
C LEU A 137 6.59 -1.86 -0.02
N HIS A 138 7.13 -2.75 0.81
CA HIS A 138 6.32 -3.73 1.53
C HIS A 138 6.44 -3.42 3.02
N ASP A 139 5.29 -3.32 3.68
CA ASP A 139 5.27 -3.17 5.12
C ASP A 139 5.50 -4.52 5.82
N VAL A 140 5.62 -4.49 7.14
CA VAL A 140 5.80 -5.70 7.97
C VAL A 140 4.66 -6.70 7.86
N ASN A 141 3.51 -6.30 7.32
CA ASN A 141 2.34 -7.13 7.08
C ASN A 141 2.24 -7.59 5.62
N HIS A 142 3.32 -7.44 4.84
CA HIS A 142 3.39 -7.75 3.41
C HIS A 142 2.36 -7.00 2.53
N ASN A 143 1.88 -5.84 2.98
CA ASN A 143 1.06 -4.98 2.15
C ASN A 143 1.96 -4.22 1.17
N GLY A 144 1.55 -4.19 -0.09
CA GLY A 144 2.27 -3.44 -1.12
C GLY A 144 1.88 -1.96 -1.12
N VAL A 145 2.86 -1.10 -1.14
CA VAL A 145 2.70 0.34 -1.33
C VAL A 145 3.44 0.76 -2.58
N LEU A 146 2.73 1.24 -3.57
CA LEU A 146 3.30 1.78 -4.79
C LEU A 146 3.67 3.25 -4.58
N VAL A 147 4.92 3.60 -4.84
CA VAL A 147 5.43 4.97 -4.84
C VAL A 147 5.78 5.35 -6.26
N CYS A 148 5.22 6.46 -6.75
CA CYS A 148 5.46 6.98 -8.10
C CYS A 148 5.87 8.45 -8.07
N TYR A 149 6.92 8.75 -8.80
CA TYR A 149 7.35 10.09 -9.19
C TYR A 149 7.04 10.25 -10.67
N ASN A 150 6.22 11.23 -11.02
CA ASN A 150 5.78 11.40 -12.40
C ASN A 150 6.36 12.67 -13.00
N SER A 151 6.57 12.62 -14.31
CA SER A 151 7.03 13.75 -15.11
C SER A 151 6.08 14.05 -16.27
N THR A 152 5.97 15.33 -16.58
CA THR A 152 5.25 15.85 -17.77
C THR A 152 6.05 15.63 -19.06
N LYS A 153 7.33 15.31 -18.96
CA LYS A 153 8.19 15.03 -20.11
C LYS A 153 7.85 13.67 -20.72
N PRO A 154 7.98 13.49 -22.04
CA PRO A 154 7.74 12.20 -22.68
C PRO A 154 8.62 11.08 -22.15
N ARG A 155 9.86 11.42 -21.81
CA ARG A 155 10.84 10.50 -21.19
C ARG A 155 11.49 11.13 -19.97
N VAL A 156 11.66 10.32 -18.93
CA VAL A 156 12.43 10.72 -17.75
C VAL A 156 13.93 10.59 -18.05
N ASP A 157 14.70 11.55 -17.55
CA ASP A 157 16.17 11.45 -17.59
C ASP A 157 16.66 10.38 -16.60
N ALA A 158 17.16 9.27 -17.13
CA ALA A 158 17.70 8.18 -16.32
C ALA A 158 18.87 8.63 -15.43
N SER A 159 19.68 9.60 -15.90
CA SER A 159 20.79 10.13 -15.11
C SER A 159 20.30 10.95 -13.91
N LEU A 160 19.17 11.65 -14.04
CA LEU A 160 18.49 12.32 -12.93
C LEU A 160 18.08 11.31 -11.85
N VAL A 161 17.46 10.21 -12.28
CA VAL A 161 17.05 9.14 -11.36
C VAL A 161 18.25 8.52 -10.65
N GLN A 162 19.32 8.21 -11.40
CA GLN A 162 20.52 7.62 -10.83
C GLN A 162 21.18 8.54 -9.80
N ARG A 163 21.34 9.83 -10.10
CA ARG A 163 21.93 10.81 -9.17
C ARG A 163 21.12 11.00 -7.90
N ASN A 164 19.80 10.86 -7.99
CA ASN A 164 18.88 11.07 -6.88
C ASN A 164 18.32 9.77 -6.28
N LEU A 165 18.86 8.60 -6.65
CA LEU A 165 18.29 7.29 -6.28
C LEU A 165 18.10 7.15 -4.77
N GLY A 166 19.11 7.51 -3.98
CA GLY A 166 19.03 7.49 -2.52
C GLY A 166 17.96 8.44 -1.97
N THR A 167 17.86 9.65 -2.51
CA THR A 167 16.87 10.65 -2.11
C THR A 167 15.44 10.20 -2.44
N LEU A 168 15.24 9.59 -3.62
CA LEU A 168 13.95 9.06 -4.05
C LEU A 168 13.47 7.94 -3.13
N TYR A 169 14.35 6.98 -2.80
CA TYR A 169 14.00 5.93 -1.84
C TYR A 169 13.74 6.49 -0.45
N ALA A 170 14.64 7.35 0.04
CA ALA A 170 14.49 7.95 1.37
C ALA A 170 13.18 8.74 1.49
N PHE A 171 12.86 9.58 0.51
CA PHE A 171 11.61 10.34 0.52
C PHE A 171 10.38 9.42 0.48
N GLY A 172 10.36 8.45 -0.44
CA GLY A 172 9.25 7.50 -0.54
C GLY A 172 9.03 6.71 0.75
N THR A 173 10.13 6.30 1.43
CA THR A 173 10.07 5.57 2.69
C THR A 173 9.56 6.45 3.84
N HIS A 174 10.05 7.68 3.97
CA HIS A 174 9.56 8.61 5.00
C HIS A 174 8.10 9.00 4.76
N PHE A 175 7.73 9.24 3.51
CA PHE A 175 6.34 9.51 3.16
C PHE A 175 5.45 8.31 3.47
N HIS A 176 5.89 7.11 3.13
CA HIS A 176 5.17 5.87 3.45
C HIS A 176 4.88 5.76 4.95
N GLU A 177 5.85 6.05 5.81
CA GLU A 177 5.64 5.99 7.26
C GLU A 177 4.58 6.99 7.72
N VAL A 178 4.65 8.25 7.26
CA VAL A 178 3.63 9.28 7.53
C VAL A 178 2.26 8.82 7.01
N PHE A 179 2.21 8.28 5.81
CA PHE A 179 0.99 7.78 5.18
C PHE A 179 0.36 6.63 5.96
N MET A 180 1.15 5.61 6.32
CA MET A 180 0.66 4.43 7.02
C MET A 180 0.21 4.73 8.44
N ARG A 181 0.89 5.61 9.18
CA ARG A 181 0.42 6.08 10.50
C ARG A 181 -0.96 6.71 10.39
N ASN A 182 -1.19 7.58 9.41
CA ASN A 182 -2.51 8.14 9.15
C ASN A 182 -3.56 7.10 8.76
N VAL A 183 -3.19 6.12 7.93
CA VAL A 183 -4.05 5.01 7.54
C VAL A 183 -4.44 4.15 8.75
N VAL A 184 -3.48 3.84 9.61
CA VAL A 184 -3.69 3.01 10.82
C VAL A 184 -4.49 3.77 11.88
N GLU A 185 -4.16 5.03 12.15
CA GLU A 185 -4.83 5.86 13.17
C GLU A 185 -6.31 6.10 12.85
N ARG A 186 -6.70 6.16 11.59
CA ARG A 186 -8.10 6.32 11.17
C ARG A 186 -8.95 5.07 11.33
N GLY A 187 -8.36 3.98 11.83
CA GLY A 187 -9.10 2.72 11.95
C GLY A 187 -9.58 2.24 10.59
N ILE A 188 -8.87 2.61 9.52
CA ILE A 188 -9.13 2.01 8.22
C ILE A 188 -8.95 0.52 8.39
N PRO A 189 -9.99 -0.30 8.15
CA PRO A 189 -9.88 -1.71 8.39
C PRO A 189 -8.71 -2.24 7.53
N SER A 190 -7.56 -2.51 8.16
CA SER A 190 -6.97 -3.76 7.76
C SER A 190 -8.13 -4.75 7.93
N ARG A 191 -8.41 -5.64 7.02
CA ARG A 191 -9.40 -6.72 7.24
C ARG A 191 -9.20 -7.44 8.58
N LEU A 192 -8.17 -7.10 9.31
CA LEU A 192 -7.69 -7.60 10.59
C LEU A 192 -8.06 -6.74 11.82
N LYS A 193 -8.54 -5.50 11.64
CA LYS A 193 -9.15 -4.69 12.71
C LYS A 193 -10.69 -4.84 12.80
N GLY A 194 -11.25 -5.84 12.12
CA GLY A 194 -12.53 -6.40 12.55
C GLY A 194 -12.34 -6.99 13.93
N ALA A 195 -13.22 -6.76 14.87
CA ALA A 195 -13.20 -7.07 16.30
C ALA A 195 -11.93 -7.84 16.74
N ALA A 196 -11.11 -7.24 17.59
CA ALA A 196 -9.80 -7.78 17.98
C ALA A 196 -9.89 -9.28 18.29
N LEU A 197 -9.07 -10.09 17.62
CA LEU A 197 -8.99 -11.51 17.90
C LEU A 197 -8.56 -11.71 19.36
N THR A 198 -9.21 -12.61 20.05
CA THR A 198 -8.80 -13.01 21.39
C THR A 198 -7.51 -13.83 21.32
N LYS A 199 -6.75 -13.87 22.41
CA LYS A 199 -5.57 -14.74 22.52
C LYS A 199 -5.87 -16.17 22.12
N ARG A 200 -7.06 -16.67 22.45
CA ARG A 200 -7.48 -18.03 22.16
C ARG A 200 -7.76 -18.27 20.68
N GLU A 201 -8.37 -17.31 20.01
CA GLU A 201 -8.59 -17.36 18.55
C GLU A 201 -7.25 -17.35 17.80
N ILE A 202 -6.30 -16.52 18.22
CA ILE A 202 -4.94 -16.49 17.65
C ILE A 202 -4.22 -17.82 17.87
N GLN A 203 -4.32 -18.42 19.06
CA GLN A 203 -3.73 -19.73 19.34
C GLN A 203 -4.31 -20.81 18.43
N VAL A 204 -5.63 -20.86 18.28
CA VAL A 204 -6.29 -21.83 17.41
C VAL A 204 -5.86 -21.63 15.95
N LEU A 205 -5.89 -20.40 15.44
CA LEU A 205 -5.43 -20.09 14.08
C LEU A 205 -3.97 -20.53 13.85
N GLY A 206 -3.08 -20.26 14.81
CA GLY A 206 -1.67 -20.64 14.72
C GLY A 206 -1.46 -22.16 14.68
N LEU A 207 -2.25 -22.93 15.43
CA LEU A 207 -2.18 -24.40 15.41
C LEU A 207 -2.76 -24.96 14.11
N VAL A 208 -3.85 -24.39 13.60
CA VAL A 208 -4.40 -24.73 12.27
C VAL A 208 -3.39 -24.45 11.16
N ALA A 209 -2.68 -23.32 11.23
CA ALA A 209 -1.64 -22.96 10.26
C ALA A 209 -0.49 -23.98 10.22
N ARG A 210 -0.24 -24.67 11.33
CA ARG A 210 0.74 -25.76 11.45
C ARG A 210 0.19 -27.13 11.03
N GLY A 211 -1.04 -27.20 10.51
CA GLY A 211 -1.66 -28.42 10.00
C GLY A 211 -2.35 -29.29 11.04
N LEU A 212 -2.51 -28.83 12.28
CA LEU A 212 -3.18 -29.62 13.32
C LEU A 212 -4.70 -29.73 13.03
N THR A 213 -5.25 -30.91 13.33
CA THR A 213 -6.70 -31.14 13.30
C THR A 213 -7.38 -30.56 14.53
N ASP A 214 -8.71 -30.44 14.50
CA ASP A 214 -9.47 -29.96 15.67
C ASP A 214 -9.29 -30.86 16.89
N ASP A 215 -9.11 -32.17 16.69
CA ASP A 215 -8.84 -33.14 17.75
C ASP A 215 -7.46 -32.90 18.35
N ASP A 216 -6.41 -32.76 17.54
CA ASP A 216 -5.05 -32.46 18.01
C ASP A 216 -5.02 -31.12 18.78
N ILE A 217 -5.69 -30.11 18.28
CA ILE A 217 -5.79 -28.80 18.93
C ILE A 217 -6.53 -28.89 20.26
N SER A 218 -7.59 -29.71 20.30
CA SER A 218 -8.38 -29.91 21.50
C SER A 218 -7.55 -30.51 22.61
N LEU A 219 -6.75 -31.53 22.31
CA LEU A 219 -5.80 -32.15 23.24
C LEU A 219 -4.73 -31.15 23.70
N LYS A 220 -4.10 -30.44 22.74
CA LYS A 220 -3.02 -29.48 23.03
C LYS A 220 -3.46 -28.31 23.90
N LEU A 221 -4.70 -27.86 23.69
CA LEU A 221 -5.25 -26.70 24.40
C LEU A 221 -6.15 -27.07 25.59
N SER A 222 -6.33 -28.38 25.89
CA SER A 222 -7.21 -28.90 26.96
C SER A 222 -8.64 -28.32 26.86
N ILE A 223 -9.24 -28.36 25.66
CA ILE A 223 -10.61 -27.96 25.39
C ILE A 223 -11.29 -29.01 24.50
N THR A 224 -12.59 -28.88 24.26
CA THR A 224 -13.28 -29.83 23.38
C THR A 224 -13.08 -29.45 21.89
N PRO A 225 -13.16 -30.40 20.94
CA PRO A 225 -13.15 -30.11 19.50
C PRO A 225 -14.22 -29.11 19.09
N ARG A 226 -15.39 -29.16 19.74
CA ARG A 226 -16.47 -28.18 19.54
C ARG A 226 -16.04 -26.76 19.93
N THR A 227 -15.26 -26.62 21.00
CA THR A 227 -14.72 -25.32 21.43
C THR A 227 -13.65 -24.83 20.46
N VAL A 228 -12.82 -25.72 19.89
CA VAL A 228 -11.87 -25.38 18.81
C VAL A 228 -12.60 -24.80 17.62
N LYS A 229 -13.64 -25.52 17.15
CA LYS A 229 -14.48 -25.06 16.03
C LYS A 229 -15.13 -23.70 16.32
N PHE A 230 -15.66 -23.49 17.52
CA PHE A 230 -16.22 -22.21 17.95
C PHE A 230 -15.20 -21.06 17.82
N HIS A 231 -13.97 -21.25 18.35
CA HIS A 231 -12.93 -20.22 18.23
C HIS A 231 -12.51 -19.96 16.77
N MET A 232 -12.45 -21.01 15.95
CA MET A 232 -12.12 -20.91 14.54
C MET A 232 -13.22 -20.14 13.74
N ASP A 233 -14.50 -20.46 13.98
CA ASP A 233 -15.63 -19.79 13.34
C ASP A 233 -15.72 -18.33 13.79
N SER A 234 -15.49 -18.06 15.07
CA SER A 234 -15.43 -16.70 15.61
C SER A 234 -14.29 -15.90 14.97
N ALA A 235 -13.09 -16.47 14.89
CA ALA A 235 -11.95 -15.84 14.22
C ALA A 235 -12.25 -15.56 12.74
N ARG A 236 -12.78 -16.54 12.01
CA ARG A 236 -13.19 -16.44 10.62
C ARG A 236 -14.16 -15.27 10.41
N THR A 237 -15.19 -15.17 11.24
CA THR A 237 -16.19 -14.09 11.17
C THR A 237 -15.56 -12.72 11.46
N LYS A 238 -14.72 -12.61 12.50
CA LYS A 238 -14.02 -11.38 12.86
C LYS A 238 -13.05 -10.92 11.75
N MET A 239 -12.44 -11.87 11.04
CA MET A 239 -11.53 -11.59 9.92
C MET A 239 -12.25 -11.39 8.58
N CYS A 240 -13.59 -11.50 8.55
CA CYS A 240 -14.39 -11.46 7.33
C CYS A 240 -13.90 -12.46 6.26
N ALA A 241 -13.39 -13.61 6.69
CA ALA A 241 -12.91 -14.67 5.81
C ALA A 241 -14.06 -15.58 5.35
N ALA A 242 -14.06 -15.98 4.08
CA ALA A 242 -15.08 -16.84 3.52
C ALA A 242 -15.00 -18.28 4.04
N ASN A 243 -13.77 -18.74 4.36
CA ASN A 243 -13.52 -20.09 4.86
C ASN A 243 -12.33 -20.13 5.83
N ARG A 244 -12.09 -21.34 6.43
CA ARG A 244 -11.01 -21.59 7.38
C ARG A 244 -9.63 -21.29 6.79
N GLN A 245 -9.40 -21.69 5.55
CA GLN A 245 -8.12 -21.52 4.87
C GLN A 245 -7.81 -20.04 4.62
N GLU A 246 -8.79 -19.27 4.21
CA GLU A 246 -8.65 -17.82 4.04
C GLU A 246 -8.38 -17.13 5.38
N ALA A 247 -9.05 -17.55 6.46
CA ALA A 247 -8.78 -17.00 7.78
C ALA A 247 -7.33 -17.24 8.23
N VAL A 248 -6.81 -18.44 8.00
CA VAL A 248 -5.39 -18.76 8.28
C VAL A 248 -4.46 -17.92 7.41
N ALA A 249 -4.69 -17.85 6.10
CA ALA A 249 -3.87 -17.05 5.18
C ALA A 249 -3.83 -15.56 5.57
N LEU A 250 -4.97 -15.00 5.96
CA LEU A 250 -5.06 -13.62 6.45
C LEU A 250 -4.30 -13.43 7.77
N ALA A 251 -4.38 -14.40 8.69
CA ALA A 251 -3.70 -14.34 9.98
C ALA A 251 -2.17 -14.43 9.83
N VAL A 252 -1.67 -15.29 8.93
CA VAL A 252 -0.25 -15.36 8.55
C VAL A 252 0.21 -14.05 7.94
N LYS A 253 -0.55 -13.54 6.96
CA LYS A 253 -0.26 -12.25 6.31
C LYS A 253 -0.19 -11.10 7.31
N ALA A 254 -0.98 -11.17 8.39
CA ALA A 254 -0.99 -10.18 9.45
C ALA A 254 0.13 -10.34 10.48
N GLY A 255 0.98 -11.35 10.35
CA GLY A 255 2.03 -11.61 11.33
C GLY A 255 1.48 -11.93 12.73
N LEU A 256 0.27 -12.51 12.85
CA LEU A 256 -0.33 -12.79 14.15
C LEU A 256 0.37 -13.92 14.90
N PHE A 257 1.12 -14.75 14.19
CA PHE A 257 1.97 -15.84 14.72
C PHE A 257 2.99 -16.29 13.68
N ASP A 258 4.11 -16.80 14.15
CA ASP A 258 5.12 -17.42 13.28
C ASP A 258 4.65 -18.81 12.84
N VAL A 259 4.67 -19.06 11.53
CA VAL A 259 4.31 -20.37 10.95
C VAL A 259 5.51 -21.33 10.95
N LEU A 260 6.72 -20.80 11.11
CA LEU A 260 7.93 -21.62 11.16
C LEU A 260 8.02 -22.42 12.45
N PRO A 261 8.51 -23.67 12.34
CA PRO A 261 8.61 -24.59 13.48
C PRO A 261 9.58 -24.10 14.56
#